data_45d0736ceb93e9c1f4272ab91e9ac96a
#
_entry.id   45d0736ceb93e9c1f4272ab91e9ac96a
#
_cell.length_a   1.000
_cell.length_b   1.000
_cell.length_c   1.000
_cell.angle_alpha   90.00
_cell.angle_beta   90.00
_cell.angle_gamma   90.00
#
_symmetry.space_group_name_H-M   'P 1'
#
loop_
_entity.id
_entity.type
_entity.pdbx_description
1 polymer ?
#
loop_
_entity_poly.entity_id
_entity_poly.type
_entity_poly.pdbx_seq_one_letter_code
_entity_poly.pdbx_strand_id
1 'polypeptide(L)'
;MNKIVIFLLTGVLSLGVLAGCGEDEQLEAKADISKITSGSDESVGTLLMNGVVMDLELNDVELSDYIKENKVTMINVWGTFCGPCIREMPDLGEIERKYKDQGFEIVGLTSDVCDNNGNYDEDVIDDAISIINDTKITYPVLVSPVELMENLKIQYVPTTFFLDSDGNLLGGPEIGSKTSDEWEEIINSYLSQED
;
A
#
# COMPACT_ATOMS: atom_id res chain seq x y z
N MET A 1 -50.42 -56.08 2.60
CA MET A 1 -51.03 -56.44 1.28
C MET A 1 -50.43 -55.50 0.26
N ASN A 2 -49.61 -56.06 -0.59
CA ASN A 2 -49.46 -55.85 -2.01
C ASN A 2 -48.98 -54.43 -2.49
N LYS A 3 -48.06 -54.29 -3.41
CA LYS A 3 -47.24 -55.18 -4.31
C LYS A 3 -46.07 -54.34 -4.81
N ILE A 4 -44.97 -55.05 -4.96
CA ILE A 4 -43.77 -54.66 -5.70
C ILE A 4 -44.14 -54.52 -7.20
N VAL A 5 -43.63 -53.51 -7.88
CA VAL A 5 -43.36 -53.59 -9.33
C VAL A 5 -42.01 -52.90 -9.61
N ILE A 6 -41.06 -53.68 -10.01
CA ILE A 6 -39.80 -53.35 -10.64
C ILE A 6 -40.07 -53.17 -12.14
N PHE A 7 -39.51 -52.08 -12.73
CA PHE A 7 -39.29 -52.03 -14.16
C PHE A 7 -37.90 -51.45 -14.44
N LEU A 8 -37.04 -52.32 -14.90
CA LEU A 8 -35.81 -52.08 -15.67
C LEU A 8 -36.19 -51.85 -17.13
N LEU A 9 -35.56 -50.89 -17.79
CA LEU A 9 -35.18 -50.91 -19.20
C LEU A 9 -34.35 -49.68 -19.51
N THR A 10 -33.07 -49.85 -19.65
CA THR A 10 -32.17 -49.86 -20.82
C THR A 10 -32.36 -48.76 -21.88
N GLY A 11 -31.31 -47.96 -22.04
CA GLY A 11 -30.68 -47.65 -23.33
C GLY A 11 -31.12 -46.36 -23.98
N VAL A 12 -30.19 -45.57 -24.30
CA VAL A 12 -29.62 -45.27 -25.61
C VAL A 12 -28.78 -43.98 -25.56
N LEU A 13 -27.61 -44.15 -26.01
CA LEU A 13 -26.59 -43.16 -26.35
C LEU A 13 -27.05 -42.27 -27.48
N SER A 14 -26.94 -40.95 -27.36
CA SER A 14 -26.85 -40.07 -28.52
C SER A 14 -25.86 -38.93 -28.27
N LEU A 15 -24.76 -38.98 -28.99
CA LEU A 15 -23.83 -37.86 -29.23
C LEU A 15 -24.61 -36.76 -29.94
N GLY A 16 -24.50 -35.53 -29.41
CA GLY A 16 -24.93 -34.31 -30.05
C GLY A 16 -23.88 -33.22 -29.83
N VAL A 17 -22.91 -33.15 -30.76
CA VAL A 17 -22.02 -32.00 -30.87
C VAL A 17 -22.81 -30.88 -31.53
N LEU A 18 -22.94 -29.74 -30.88
CA LEU A 18 -23.19 -28.44 -31.50
C LEU A 18 -22.32 -27.39 -30.81
N ALA A 19 -21.38 -26.91 -31.61
CA ALA A 19 -20.63 -25.70 -31.38
C ALA A 19 -21.55 -24.48 -31.39
N GLY A 20 -21.35 -23.58 -30.43
CA GLY A 20 -22.00 -22.28 -30.40
C GLY A 20 -21.11 -21.33 -29.58
N CYS A 21 -20.33 -20.53 -30.31
CA CYS A 21 -19.54 -19.42 -29.79
C CYS A 21 -20.39 -18.43 -29.02
N GLY A 22 -19.85 -17.94 -27.94
CA GLY A 22 -20.28 -16.79 -27.18
C GLY A 22 -19.20 -16.51 -26.13
N GLU A 23 -18.10 -15.94 -26.60
CA GLU A 23 -17.05 -15.41 -25.71
C GLU A 23 -17.55 -14.08 -25.16
N ASP A 24 -18.10 -14.09 -23.98
CA ASP A 24 -18.11 -12.89 -23.12
C ASP A 24 -16.77 -12.90 -22.35
N GLU A 25 -15.80 -12.21 -22.89
CA GLU A 25 -14.57 -11.83 -22.20
C GLU A 25 -14.94 -10.78 -21.13
N GLN A 26 -15.32 -11.26 -19.96
CA GLN A 26 -15.18 -10.47 -18.76
C GLN A 26 -13.70 -10.50 -18.40
N LEU A 27 -13.00 -9.40 -18.69
CA LEU A 27 -11.70 -9.06 -18.14
C LEU A 27 -11.89 -8.89 -16.60
N GLU A 28 -11.85 -10.01 -15.88
CA GLU A 28 -11.57 -9.99 -14.46
C GLU A 28 -10.07 -9.69 -14.32
N ALA A 29 -9.75 -8.43 -14.08
CA ALA A 29 -8.49 -8.04 -13.48
C ALA A 29 -8.52 -8.52 -12.01
N LYS A 30 -8.43 -9.82 -11.80
CA LYS A 30 -8.02 -10.39 -10.53
C LYS A 30 -6.52 -10.20 -10.46
N ALA A 31 -6.08 -9.14 -9.79
CA ALA A 31 -4.77 -9.13 -9.16
C ALA A 31 -4.66 -10.46 -8.40
N ASP A 32 -3.59 -11.21 -8.64
CA ASP A 32 -3.42 -12.57 -8.13
C ASP A 32 -3.06 -12.51 -6.63
N ILE A 33 -4.07 -12.22 -5.81
CA ILE A 33 -3.99 -12.17 -4.34
C ILE A 33 -3.60 -13.55 -3.75
N SER A 34 -3.65 -14.62 -4.57
CA SER A 34 -3.30 -15.97 -4.12
C SER A 34 -1.81 -16.18 -3.80
N LYS A 35 -0.95 -15.20 -4.11
CA LYS A 35 0.48 -15.24 -3.77
C LYS A 35 0.82 -14.69 -2.39
N ILE A 36 -0.11 -14.00 -1.73
CA ILE A 36 0.13 -13.37 -0.41
C ILE A 36 -0.23 -14.30 0.76
N THR A 37 -0.89 -15.43 0.52
CA THR A 37 -1.46 -16.31 1.57
C THR A 37 -0.66 -17.57 1.88
N SER A 38 0.64 -17.61 1.64
CA SER A 38 1.48 -18.68 2.19
C SER A 38 2.52 -18.06 3.13
N GLY A 39 2.31 -18.25 4.44
CA GLY A 39 3.13 -17.77 5.56
C GLY A 39 4.64 -17.87 5.36
N SER A 40 5.20 -16.90 4.67
CA SER A 40 6.60 -16.55 4.69
C SER A 40 6.68 -15.19 5.39
N ASP A 41 7.62 -15.05 6.31
CA ASP A 41 8.03 -13.75 6.88
C ASP A 41 8.59 -12.88 5.73
N GLU A 42 7.68 -12.31 4.93
CA GLU A 42 8.07 -11.38 3.89
C GLU A 42 8.63 -10.13 4.58
N SER A 43 9.81 -9.70 4.20
CA SER A 43 10.42 -8.54 4.84
C SER A 43 9.58 -7.29 4.58
N VAL A 44 9.55 -6.35 5.52
CA VAL A 44 8.86 -5.06 5.36
C VAL A 44 9.27 -4.36 4.06
N GLY A 45 10.56 -4.41 3.71
CA GLY A 45 11.05 -3.87 2.44
C GLY A 45 10.40 -4.51 1.22
N THR A 46 10.28 -5.85 1.20
CA THR A 46 9.61 -6.56 0.10
C THR A 46 8.11 -6.18 0.01
N LEU A 47 7.43 -6.05 1.15
CA LEU A 47 6.03 -5.61 1.19
C LEU A 47 5.86 -4.21 0.60
N LEU A 48 6.75 -3.28 0.93
CA LEU A 48 6.71 -1.91 0.41
C LEU A 48 7.09 -1.87 -1.08
N MET A 49 8.10 -2.64 -1.50
CA MET A 49 8.51 -2.72 -2.91
C MET A 49 7.45 -3.32 -3.83
N ASN A 50 6.63 -4.24 -3.33
CA ASN A 50 5.55 -4.87 -4.09
C ASN A 50 4.19 -4.24 -3.80
N GLY A 51 4.15 -3.19 -2.99
CA GLY A 51 2.91 -2.53 -2.59
C GLY A 51 2.30 -1.75 -3.76
N VAL A 52 1.08 -2.13 -4.14
CA VAL A 52 0.21 -1.31 -4.97
C VAL A 52 -0.63 -0.47 -4.04
N VAL A 53 -0.53 0.82 -4.19
CA VAL A 53 -1.24 1.84 -3.41
C VAL A 53 -2.03 2.71 -4.40
N MET A 54 -2.76 3.69 -3.91
CA MET A 54 -3.48 4.62 -4.79
C MET A 54 -3.02 6.06 -4.55
N ASP A 55 -3.13 6.88 -5.58
CA ASP A 55 -3.08 8.33 -5.38
C ASP A 55 -4.40 8.85 -4.75
N LEU A 56 -4.48 10.14 -4.47
CA LEU A 56 -5.67 10.75 -3.89
C LEU A 56 -6.86 10.85 -4.87
N GLU A 57 -6.65 10.48 -6.14
CA GLU A 57 -7.69 10.36 -7.18
C GLU A 57 -8.09 8.90 -7.38
N LEU A 58 -7.57 7.99 -6.54
CA LEU A 58 -7.80 6.54 -6.56
C LEU A 58 -7.30 5.84 -7.83
N ASN A 59 -6.23 6.34 -8.45
CA ASN A 59 -5.51 5.61 -9.49
C ASN A 59 -4.44 4.72 -8.85
N ASP A 60 -4.24 3.52 -9.39
CA ASP A 60 -3.21 2.59 -8.95
C ASP A 60 -1.81 3.17 -9.15
N VAL A 61 -0.96 3.04 -8.14
CA VAL A 61 0.42 3.50 -8.13
C VAL A 61 1.32 2.41 -7.55
N GLU A 62 2.41 2.12 -8.22
CA GLU A 62 3.46 1.23 -7.73
C GLU A 62 4.34 2.00 -6.73
N LEU A 63 4.33 1.59 -5.46
CA LEU A 63 5.16 2.25 -4.44
C LEU A 63 6.66 2.16 -4.76
N SER A 64 7.05 1.10 -5.46
CA SER A 64 8.42 0.89 -5.93
C SER A 64 8.93 1.98 -6.87
N ASP A 65 8.06 2.72 -7.55
CA ASP A 65 8.49 3.79 -8.47
C ASP A 65 9.13 4.94 -7.69
N TYR A 66 8.64 5.23 -6.49
CA TYR A 66 9.24 6.23 -5.60
C TYR A 66 10.53 5.72 -4.94
N ILE A 67 10.59 4.42 -4.60
CA ILE A 67 11.72 3.84 -3.88
C ILE A 67 12.96 3.74 -4.79
N LYS A 68 12.79 3.22 -6.01
CA LYS A 68 13.91 2.94 -6.94
C LYS A 68 14.63 4.19 -7.47
N GLU A 69 13.96 5.33 -7.46
CA GLU A 69 14.51 6.57 -8.00
C GLU A 69 15.40 7.33 -7.01
N ASN A 70 15.41 6.92 -5.74
CA ASN A 70 16.06 7.64 -4.66
C ASN A 70 17.10 6.77 -3.93
N LYS A 71 18.16 7.38 -3.40
CA LYS A 71 19.12 6.70 -2.52
C LYS A 71 18.47 6.27 -1.21
N VAL A 72 17.65 7.16 -0.66
CA VAL A 72 16.92 6.94 0.59
C VAL A 72 15.48 7.41 0.42
N THR A 73 14.53 6.51 0.63
CA THR A 73 13.09 6.84 0.66
C THR A 73 12.55 6.68 2.08
N MET A 74 11.91 7.72 2.57
CA MET A 74 11.19 7.74 3.85
C MET A 74 9.70 7.48 3.60
N ILE A 75 9.19 6.34 4.04
CA ILE A 75 7.76 6.03 4.03
C ILE A 75 7.17 6.40 5.38
N ASN A 76 6.43 7.49 5.43
CA ASN A 76 5.78 7.99 6.65
C ASN A 76 4.31 7.58 6.66
N VAL A 77 3.94 6.61 7.50
CA VAL A 77 2.56 6.14 7.68
C VAL A 77 1.85 7.05 8.68
N TRP A 78 0.73 7.63 8.25
CA TRP A 78 -0.03 8.60 9.04
C TRP A 78 -1.54 8.41 8.89
N GLY A 79 -2.35 9.17 9.62
CA GLY A 79 -3.81 9.20 9.48
C GLY A 79 -4.37 10.60 9.69
N THR A 80 -5.53 10.88 9.10
CA THR A 80 -6.18 12.20 9.18
C THR A 80 -6.56 12.59 10.62
N PHE A 81 -6.82 11.60 11.47
CA PHE A 81 -7.09 11.78 12.91
C PHE A 81 -5.83 12.01 13.76
N CYS A 82 -4.64 11.84 13.19
CA CYS A 82 -3.38 11.82 13.93
C CYS A 82 -2.80 13.22 14.14
N GLY A 83 -3.15 13.87 15.22
CA GLY A 83 -2.64 15.21 15.54
C GLY A 83 -1.10 15.33 15.59
N PRO A 84 -0.34 14.39 16.18
CA PRO A 84 1.13 14.41 16.10
C PRO A 84 1.67 14.33 14.67
N CYS A 85 1.06 13.50 13.80
CA CYS A 85 1.45 13.37 12.41
C CYS A 85 1.30 14.71 11.66
N ILE A 86 0.14 15.35 11.82
CA ILE A 86 -0.16 16.63 11.15
C ILE A 86 0.79 17.73 11.61
N ARG A 87 1.17 17.73 12.88
CA ARG A 87 2.09 18.75 13.41
C ARG A 87 3.51 18.65 12.89
N GLU A 88 4.00 17.45 12.56
CA GLU A 88 5.35 17.27 12.01
C GLU A 88 5.43 17.48 10.50
N MET A 89 4.30 17.42 9.75
CA MET A 89 4.27 17.55 8.29
C MET A 89 4.98 18.81 7.76
N PRO A 90 4.79 20.01 8.31
CA PRO A 90 5.53 21.17 7.80
C PRO A 90 7.04 21.02 7.87
N ASP A 91 7.56 20.46 8.96
CA ASP A 91 8.99 20.20 9.14
C ASP A 91 9.47 19.13 8.14
N LEU A 92 8.70 18.07 7.95
CA LEU A 92 8.98 17.04 6.94
C LEU A 92 9.04 17.63 5.52
N GLY A 93 8.12 18.53 5.20
CA GLY A 93 8.13 19.23 3.90
C GLY A 93 9.35 20.13 3.71
N GLU A 94 9.89 20.74 4.78
CA GLU A 94 11.15 21.48 4.71
C GLU A 94 12.36 20.56 4.54
N ILE A 95 12.37 19.45 5.24
CA ILE A 95 13.39 18.40 5.14
C ILE A 95 13.42 17.81 3.72
N GLU A 96 12.26 17.46 3.16
CA GLU A 96 12.19 16.93 1.79
C GLU A 96 12.85 17.90 0.80
N ARG A 97 12.45 19.17 0.82
CA ARG A 97 13.03 20.20 -0.07
C ARG A 97 14.55 20.38 0.12
N LYS A 98 15.04 20.21 1.35
CA LYS A 98 16.46 20.35 1.68
C LYS A 98 17.32 19.18 1.16
N TYR A 99 16.79 17.96 1.18
CA TYR A 99 17.54 16.73 0.89
C TYR A 99 17.22 16.10 -0.47
N LYS A 100 16.18 16.58 -1.17
CA LYS A 100 15.77 16.04 -2.48
C LYS A 100 16.89 15.92 -3.50
N ASP A 101 17.69 16.97 -3.65
CA ASP A 101 18.82 16.98 -4.60
C ASP A 101 19.97 16.04 -4.18
N GLN A 102 19.89 15.44 -2.99
CA GLN A 102 20.84 14.45 -2.47
C GLN A 102 20.35 13.01 -2.67
N GLY A 103 19.19 12.82 -3.32
CA GLY A 103 18.57 11.52 -3.55
C GLY A 103 17.70 11.05 -2.40
N PHE A 104 17.06 11.98 -1.69
CA PHE A 104 16.10 11.69 -0.63
C PHE A 104 14.68 12.05 -1.07
N GLU A 105 13.73 11.18 -0.77
CA GLU A 105 12.30 11.39 -1.01
C GLU A 105 11.50 11.01 0.24
N ILE A 106 10.41 11.72 0.49
CA ILE A 106 9.38 11.33 1.46
C ILE A 106 8.14 10.88 0.71
N VAL A 107 7.53 9.78 1.13
CA VAL A 107 6.20 9.35 0.70
C VAL A 107 5.32 9.22 1.94
N GLY A 108 4.27 10.04 2.00
CA GLY A 108 3.21 9.90 3.00
C GLY A 108 2.27 8.76 2.61
N LEU A 109 1.93 7.89 3.55
CA LEU A 109 1.03 6.77 3.31
C LEU A 109 -0.12 6.82 4.32
N THR A 110 -1.36 7.08 3.85
CA THR A 110 -2.51 7.18 4.75
C THR A 110 -2.96 5.80 5.21
N SER A 111 -3.38 5.69 6.48
CA SER A 111 -3.77 4.41 7.10
C SER A 111 -5.27 4.28 7.36
N ASP A 112 -6.05 5.34 7.13
CA ASP A 112 -7.44 5.46 7.55
C ASP A 112 -8.45 5.75 6.42
N VAL A 113 -7.98 5.89 5.19
CA VAL A 113 -8.82 6.13 4.01
C VAL A 113 -9.53 4.87 3.53
N CYS A 114 -8.91 3.70 3.70
CA CYS A 114 -9.47 2.41 3.31
C CYS A 114 -10.02 1.68 4.54
N ASP A 115 -11.29 1.24 4.48
CA ASP A 115 -11.91 0.45 5.54
C ASP A 115 -11.54 -1.05 5.45
N ASN A 116 -11.91 -1.82 6.49
CA ASN A 116 -11.62 -3.26 6.55
C ASN A 116 -12.35 -4.10 5.49
N ASN A 117 -13.23 -3.51 4.68
CA ASN A 117 -13.91 -4.17 3.57
C ASN A 117 -13.31 -3.78 2.22
N GLY A 118 -12.26 -2.96 2.22
CA GLY A 118 -11.60 -2.46 1.00
C GLY A 118 -12.33 -1.28 0.35
N ASN A 119 -13.26 -0.60 1.06
CA ASN A 119 -13.91 0.59 0.54
C ASN A 119 -13.11 1.83 0.92
N TYR A 120 -13.01 2.76 -0.02
CA TYR A 120 -12.36 4.05 0.20
C TYR A 120 -13.40 5.09 0.63
N ASP A 121 -13.06 5.88 1.64
CA ASP A 121 -13.92 6.92 2.21
C ASP A 121 -13.56 8.28 1.59
N GLU A 122 -14.45 8.81 0.73
CA GLU A 122 -14.23 10.08 0.02
C GLU A 122 -14.14 11.27 1.00
N ASP A 123 -14.88 11.25 2.12
CA ASP A 123 -14.82 12.32 3.11
C ASP A 123 -13.42 12.34 3.79
N VAL A 124 -12.83 11.16 4.05
CA VAL A 124 -11.49 11.05 4.62
C VAL A 124 -10.42 11.45 3.60
N ILE A 125 -10.62 11.19 2.30
CA ILE A 125 -9.75 11.70 1.24
C ILE A 125 -9.78 13.24 1.21
N ASP A 126 -10.95 13.85 1.28
CA ASP A 126 -11.11 15.30 1.31
C ASP A 126 -10.42 15.91 2.55
N ASP A 127 -10.52 15.26 3.70
CA ASP A 127 -9.80 15.65 4.91
C ASP A 127 -8.27 15.56 4.70
N ALA A 128 -7.78 14.50 4.09
CA ALA A 128 -6.36 14.35 3.77
C ALA A 128 -5.87 15.46 2.83
N ILE A 129 -6.62 15.77 1.78
CA ILE A 129 -6.32 16.87 0.84
C ILE A 129 -6.30 18.22 1.57
N SER A 130 -7.25 18.46 2.48
CA SER A 130 -7.28 19.67 3.29
C SER A 130 -6.03 19.80 4.16
N ILE A 131 -5.63 18.72 4.83
CA ILE A 131 -4.42 18.67 5.68
C ILE A 131 -3.16 18.94 4.85
N ILE A 132 -3.03 18.33 3.67
CA ILE A 132 -1.91 18.55 2.74
C ILE A 132 -1.80 20.03 2.36
N ASN A 133 -2.93 20.64 2.00
CA ASN A 133 -2.97 22.06 1.64
C ASN A 133 -2.61 22.98 2.81
N ASP A 134 -3.11 22.70 4.01
CA ASP A 134 -2.87 23.49 5.21
C ASP A 134 -1.41 23.39 5.68
N THR A 135 -0.82 22.21 5.60
CA THR A 135 0.57 21.93 6.00
C THR A 135 1.58 22.32 4.91
N LYS A 136 1.12 22.56 3.67
CA LYS A 136 1.93 22.99 2.51
C LYS A 136 3.06 22.01 2.17
N ILE A 137 2.85 20.75 2.45
CA ILE A 137 3.78 19.70 2.01
C ILE A 137 3.69 19.52 0.49
N THR A 138 4.80 19.08 -0.11
CA THR A 138 4.92 18.89 -1.56
C THR A 138 5.33 17.47 -1.93
N TYR A 139 5.72 16.67 -0.94
CA TYR A 139 6.01 15.26 -1.17
C TYR A 139 4.73 14.47 -1.45
N PRO A 140 4.81 13.35 -2.19
CA PRO A 140 3.65 12.54 -2.54
C PRO A 140 2.97 11.98 -1.30
N VAL A 141 1.63 12.02 -1.32
CA VAL A 141 0.77 11.36 -0.34
C VAL A 141 -0.11 10.36 -1.06
N LEU A 142 -0.04 9.12 -0.62
CA LEU A 142 -0.70 7.98 -1.23
C LEU A 142 -1.66 7.31 -0.23
N VAL A 143 -2.65 6.63 -0.76
CA VAL A 143 -3.66 5.88 0.00
C VAL A 143 -3.25 4.42 0.05
N SER A 144 -3.13 3.90 1.27
CA SER A 144 -2.79 2.50 1.47
C SER A 144 -4.03 1.62 1.51
N PRO A 145 -4.02 0.45 0.85
CA PRO A 145 -5.00 -0.59 1.12
C PRO A 145 -4.80 -1.15 2.54
N VAL A 146 -5.90 -1.60 3.16
CA VAL A 146 -5.87 -2.12 4.53
C VAL A 146 -4.93 -3.32 4.69
N GLU A 147 -4.86 -4.18 3.67
CA GLU A 147 -4.00 -5.36 3.67
C GLU A 147 -2.52 -5.01 3.80
N LEU A 148 -2.08 -3.90 3.19
CA LEU A 148 -0.70 -3.45 3.33
C LEU A 148 -0.43 -3.01 4.78
N MET A 149 -1.34 -2.27 5.39
CA MET A 149 -1.21 -1.85 6.80
C MET A 149 -1.18 -3.04 7.76
N GLU A 150 -2.01 -4.06 7.53
CA GLU A 150 -2.03 -5.29 8.30
C GLU A 150 -0.73 -6.08 8.15
N ASN A 151 -0.24 -6.24 6.92
CA ASN A 151 1.00 -6.95 6.63
C ASN A 151 2.24 -6.24 7.22
N LEU A 152 2.27 -4.91 7.19
CA LEU A 152 3.28 -4.08 7.85
C LEU A 152 3.13 -4.07 9.38
N LYS A 153 2.03 -4.64 9.91
CA LYS A 153 1.72 -4.69 11.35
C LYS A 153 1.69 -3.32 12.01
N ILE A 154 1.14 -2.33 11.29
CA ILE A 154 1.02 -0.96 11.79
C ILE A 154 0.05 -0.94 12.98
N GLN A 155 0.54 -0.55 14.15
CA GLN A 155 -0.26 -0.44 15.38
C GLN A 155 -0.40 1.00 15.86
N TYR A 156 0.51 1.85 15.46
CA TYR A 156 0.58 3.25 15.88
C TYR A 156 0.94 4.13 14.69
N VAL A 157 0.46 5.36 14.69
CA VAL A 157 0.86 6.40 13.74
C VAL A 157 1.35 7.65 14.50
N PRO A 158 2.39 8.34 14.00
CA PRO A 158 3.14 8.00 12.81
C PRO A 158 4.07 6.81 13.03
N THR A 159 4.21 5.98 12.00
CA THR A 159 5.27 4.97 11.90
C THR A 159 6.03 5.21 10.59
N THR A 160 7.34 5.25 10.67
CA THR A 160 8.19 5.62 9.54
C THR A 160 9.19 4.52 9.24
N PHE A 161 9.33 4.18 7.95
CA PHE A 161 10.35 3.26 7.44
C PHE A 161 11.30 4.02 6.53
N PHE A 162 12.56 3.59 6.51
CA PHE A 162 13.55 4.07 5.56
C PHE A 162 14.04 2.92 4.69
N LEU A 163 14.13 3.15 3.39
CA LEU A 163 14.55 2.15 2.41
C LEU A 163 15.64 2.73 1.50
N ASP A 164 16.57 1.85 1.09
CA ASP A 164 17.46 2.12 -0.03
C ASP A 164 16.76 1.92 -1.39
N SER A 165 17.45 2.19 -2.50
CA SER A 165 16.91 2.04 -3.85
C SER A 165 16.61 0.59 -4.25
N ASP A 166 17.17 -0.39 -3.56
CA ASP A 166 16.90 -1.82 -3.75
C ASP A 166 15.71 -2.31 -2.89
N GLY A 167 15.15 -1.43 -2.04
CA GLY A 167 14.04 -1.73 -1.14
C GLY A 167 14.47 -2.41 0.16
N ASN A 168 15.76 -2.37 0.51
CA ASN A 168 16.19 -2.86 1.81
C ASN A 168 15.91 -1.82 2.88
N LEU A 169 15.49 -2.28 4.06
CA LEU A 169 15.30 -1.37 5.21
C LEU A 169 16.64 -0.83 5.71
N LEU A 170 16.69 0.47 5.86
CA LEU A 170 17.76 1.19 6.54
C LEU A 170 17.37 1.34 8.04
N GLY A 171 17.66 0.31 8.82
CA GLY A 171 17.31 0.25 10.24
C GLY A 171 15.92 -0.31 10.53
N GLY A 172 15.43 -0.08 11.74
CA GLY A 172 14.09 -0.47 12.18
C GLY A 172 13.04 0.62 11.93
N PRO A 173 11.76 0.31 12.16
CA PRO A 173 10.70 1.33 12.09
C PRO A 173 10.86 2.37 13.19
N GLU A 174 10.74 3.64 12.83
CA GLU A 174 10.66 4.76 13.76
C GLU A 174 9.20 4.99 14.16
N ILE A 175 8.90 4.89 15.45
CA ILE A 175 7.53 5.03 15.95
C ILE A 175 7.39 6.36 16.69
N GLY A 176 6.34 7.12 16.33
CA GLY A 176 6.03 8.42 16.90
C GLY A 176 6.71 9.57 16.16
N SER A 177 6.11 10.77 16.30
CA SER A 177 6.62 12.00 15.70
C SER A 177 7.95 12.42 16.32
N LYS A 178 8.80 13.05 15.53
CA LYS A 178 10.11 13.56 15.94
C LYS A 178 10.24 15.04 15.60
N THR A 179 11.22 15.68 16.20
CA THR A 179 11.62 17.04 15.81
C THR A 179 12.38 17.02 14.49
N SER A 180 12.45 18.18 13.85
CA SER A 180 13.23 18.38 12.61
C SER A 180 14.70 17.93 12.78
N ASP A 181 15.34 18.31 13.89
CA ASP A 181 16.72 17.95 14.16
C ASP A 181 16.91 16.43 14.31
N GLU A 182 15.98 15.74 14.97
CA GLU A 182 16.03 14.28 15.11
C GLU A 182 15.84 13.56 13.77
N TRP A 183 14.92 14.04 12.92
CA TRP A 183 14.75 13.54 11.58
C TRP A 183 16.00 13.76 10.71
N GLU A 184 16.56 14.97 10.74
CA GLU A 184 17.77 15.27 9.98
C GLU A 184 18.97 14.42 10.41
N GLU A 185 19.14 14.12 11.68
CA GLU A 185 20.20 13.21 12.18
C GLU A 185 20.05 11.81 11.57
N ILE A 186 18.83 11.25 11.57
CA ILE A 186 18.54 9.94 11.01
C ILE A 186 18.79 9.93 9.50
N ILE A 187 18.24 10.90 8.77
CA ILE A 187 18.34 11.00 7.31
C ILE A 187 19.79 11.14 6.88
N ASN A 188 20.57 12.01 7.53
CA ASN A 188 21.99 12.18 7.24
C ASN A 188 22.79 10.91 7.49
N SER A 189 22.42 10.13 8.53
CA SER A 189 23.10 8.87 8.82
C SER A 189 22.91 7.85 7.70
N TYR A 190 21.71 7.79 7.11
CA TYR A 190 21.40 6.87 6.01
C TYR A 190 21.99 7.36 4.68
N LEU A 191 21.82 8.63 4.32
CA LEU A 191 22.41 9.18 3.09
C LEU A 191 23.94 9.00 3.05
N SER A 192 24.62 9.06 4.20
CA SER A 192 26.06 8.84 4.28
C SER A 192 26.49 7.38 4.08
N GLN A 193 25.60 6.43 4.14
CA GLN A 193 25.86 5.00 3.90
C GLN A 193 25.73 4.64 2.42
N GLU A 194 24.97 5.44 1.66
CA GLU A 194 24.69 5.21 0.24
C GLU A 194 25.65 5.98 -0.69
N ASP A 195 26.63 6.69 -0.18
CA ASP A 195 27.71 7.37 -0.91
C ASP A 195 28.92 6.45 -1.10
#